data_d20a5d5dbcf302254c7dd23e99fa53aa
#
_entry.id   d20a5d5dbcf302254c7dd23e99fa53aa
#
_cell.length_a   1.000
_cell.length_b   1.000
_cell.length_c   1.000
_cell.angle_alpha   90.00
_cell.angle_beta   90.00
_cell.angle_gamma   90.00
#
_symmetry.space_group_name_H-M   'P 1'
#
loop_
_entity.id
_entity.type
_entity.pdbx_description
1 polymer ?
#
loop_
_entity_poly.entity_id
_entity_poly.type
_entity_poly.pdbx_seq_one_letter_code
_entity_poly.pdbx_strand_id
1 'polypeptide(L)'
;MLTGNREYNEIYKKYKNLVLKVAYIYSGDNYDAAEDITQDTFLKLYIGFEELKDGNVSAWLYTTAKNSALNFNKKFKREVLSEDDELYKNKEQFGESLETEFIEKEEVLYKKQFHEKIMAALSKKNPRWYEAIILVYYMDIPLSLIHI
;
A
#
# COMPACT_ATOMS: atom_id res chain seq x y z
N MET A 1 -12.56 8.96 17.45
CA MET A 1 -11.15 8.81 17.86
C MET A 1 -10.24 9.42 16.81
N LEU A 2 -9.56 10.46 17.18
CA LEU A 2 -8.75 11.26 16.27
C LEU A 2 -7.55 10.50 15.69
N THR A 3 -6.90 9.64 16.47
CA THR A 3 -5.73 8.87 16.03
C THR A 3 -6.07 7.80 14.99
N GLY A 4 -7.16 7.06 15.19
CA GLY A 4 -7.61 6.04 14.24
C GLY A 4 -8.01 6.64 12.89
N ASN A 5 -8.70 7.77 12.90
CA ASN A 5 -9.09 8.47 11.68
C ASN A 5 -7.89 9.03 10.93
N ARG A 6 -6.88 9.47 11.64
CA ARG A 6 -5.66 10.00 11.04
C ARG A 6 -4.87 8.91 10.32
N GLU A 7 -4.66 7.76 10.95
CA GLU A 7 -4.00 6.61 10.34
C GLU A 7 -4.76 6.12 9.11
N TYR A 8 -6.08 6.00 9.22
CA TYR A 8 -6.94 5.60 8.12
C TYR A 8 -6.81 6.58 6.95
N ASN A 9 -6.86 7.88 7.20
CA ASN A 9 -6.76 8.90 6.16
C ASN A 9 -5.42 8.87 5.45
N GLU A 10 -4.33 8.59 6.16
CA GLU A 10 -3.01 8.44 5.57
C GLU A 10 -2.96 7.25 4.62
N ILE A 11 -3.53 6.12 5.02
CA ILE A 11 -3.63 4.91 4.20
C ILE A 11 -4.51 5.19 2.98
N TYR A 12 -5.65 5.83 3.17
CA TYR A 12 -6.54 6.20 2.08
C TYR A 12 -5.83 7.04 1.02
N LYS A 13 -5.17 8.10 1.42
CA LYS A 13 -4.43 8.97 0.51
C LYS A 13 -3.32 8.22 -0.22
N LYS A 14 -2.63 7.34 0.48
CA LYS A 14 -1.50 6.60 -0.07
C LYS A 14 -1.92 5.55 -1.11
N TYR A 15 -2.99 4.81 -0.84
CA TYR A 15 -3.38 3.66 -1.64
C TYR A 15 -4.59 3.89 -2.55
N LYS A 16 -5.28 5.01 -2.43
CA LYS A 16 -6.49 5.30 -3.19
C LYS A 16 -6.33 5.05 -4.70
N ASN A 17 -5.29 5.61 -5.29
CA ASN A 17 -5.07 5.49 -6.73
C ASN A 17 -4.67 4.07 -7.16
N LEU A 18 -3.89 3.39 -6.32
CA LEU A 18 -3.50 2.00 -6.59
C LEU A 18 -4.70 1.05 -6.51
N VAL A 19 -5.55 1.22 -5.52
CA VAL A 19 -6.77 0.42 -5.37
C VAL A 19 -7.69 0.67 -6.58
N LEU A 20 -7.85 1.91 -7.00
CA LEU A 20 -8.63 2.24 -8.19
C LEU A 20 -8.08 1.58 -9.45
N LYS A 21 -6.76 1.57 -9.64
CA LYS A 21 -6.12 0.90 -10.78
C LYS A 21 -6.36 -0.61 -10.78
N VAL A 22 -6.20 -1.25 -9.62
CA VAL A 22 -6.46 -2.69 -9.47
C VAL A 22 -7.91 -3.00 -9.82
N ALA A 23 -8.85 -2.24 -9.24
CA ALA A 23 -10.26 -2.42 -9.48
C ALA A 23 -10.62 -2.21 -10.95
N TYR A 24 -10.04 -1.21 -11.59
CA TYR A 24 -10.26 -0.92 -13.01
C TYR A 24 -9.80 -2.07 -13.90
N ILE A 25 -8.60 -2.57 -13.68
CA ILE A 25 -8.00 -3.61 -14.52
C ILE A 25 -8.79 -4.92 -14.42
N TYR A 26 -9.07 -5.35 -13.22
CA TYR A 26 -9.72 -6.64 -12.99
C TYR A 26 -11.25 -6.61 -13.18
N SER A 27 -11.87 -5.43 -13.26
CA SER A 27 -13.30 -5.29 -13.56
C SER A 27 -13.60 -5.22 -15.07
N GLY A 28 -12.60 -5.43 -15.92
CA GLY A 28 -12.77 -5.35 -17.36
C GLY A 28 -12.80 -3.93 -17.91
N ASP A 29 -11.95 -3.07 -17.34
CA ASP A 29 -11.79 -1.66 -17.73
C ASP A 29 -13.07 -0.84 -17.56
N ASN A 30 -13.85 -1.17 -16.55
CA ASN A 30 -15.06 -0.45 -16.20
C ASN A 30 -14.79 0.54 -15.09
N TYR A 31 -14.73 1.82 -15.41
CA TYR A 31 -14.40 2.88 -14.47
C TYR A 31 -15.45 3.05 -13.36
N ASP A 32 -16.73 2.99 -13.71
CA ASP A 32 -17.82 3.14 -12.72
C ASP A 32 -17.78 2.00 -11.70
N ALA A 33 -17.58 0.76 -12.18
CA ALA A 33 -17.41 -0.38 -11.30
C ALA A 33 -16.15 -0.24 -10.42
N ALA A 34 -15.06 0.26 -11.00
CA ALA A 34 -13.82 0.47 -10.28
C ALA A 34 -13.98 1.47 -9.14
N GLU A 35 -14.69 2.56 -9.36
CA GLU A 35 -15.00 3.53 -8.31
C GLU A 35 -15.81 2.92 -7.18
N ASP A 36 -16.86 2.19 -7.51
CA ASP A 36 -17.72 1.52 -6.53
C ASP A 36 -16.93 0.50 -5.70
N ILE A 37 -16.09 -0.29 -6.36
CA ILE A 37 -15.23 -1.27 -5.70
C ILE A 37 -14.23 -0.59 -4.78
N THR A 38 -13.64 0.51 -5.22
CA THR A 38 -12.69 1.29 -4.41
C THR A 38 -13.36 1.83 -3.16
N GLN A 39 -14.52 2.45 -3.30
CA GLN A 39 -15.29 2.96 -2.16
C GLN A 39 -15.68 1.85 -1.20
N ASP A 40 -16.16 0.73 -1.71
CA ASP A 40 -16.55 -0.42 -0.91
C ASP A 40 -15.34 -1.02 -0.16
N THR A 41 -14.21 -1.12 -0.82
CA THR A 41 -12.97 -1.64 -0.22
C THR A 41 -12.52 -0.77 0.96
N PHE A 42 -12.51 0.54 0.79
CA PHE A 42 -12.13 1.46 1.87
C PHE A 42 -13.18 1.55 2.96
N LEU A 43 -14.46 1.38 2.64
CA LEU A 43 -15.51 1.29 3.65
C LEU A 43 -15.33 0.05 4.53
N LYS A 44 -15.02 -1.09 3.94
CA LYS A 44 -14.72 -2.32 4.66
C LYS A 44 -13.49 -2.16 5.54
N LEU A 45 -12.46 -1.49 5.04
CA LEU A 45 -11.28 -1.17 5.83
C LEU A 45 -11.64 -0.28 7.02
N TYR A 46 -12.46 0.73 6.82
CA TYR A 46 -12.89 1.64 7.88
C TYR A 46 -13.63 0.89 8.99
N ILE A 47 -14.57 0.03 8.62
CA ILE A 47 -15.37 -0.75 9.57
C ILE A 47 -14.50 -1.71 10.38
N GLY A 48 -13.56 -2.40 9.73
CA GLY A 48 -12.66 -3.37 10.35
C GLY A 48 -11.29 -2.83 10.71
N PHE A 49 -11.10 -1.53 10.75
CA PHE A 49 -9.78 -0.91 10.85
C PHE A 49 -9.03 -1.31 12.12
N GLU A 50 -9.71 -1.36 13.25
CA GLU A 50 -9.07 -1.74 14.52
C GLU A 50 -8.49 -3.16 14.49
N GLU A 51 -9.12 -4.07 13.76
CA GLU A 51 -8.63 -5.44 13.59
C GLU A 51 -7.58 -5.55 12.49
N LEU A 52 -7.72 -4.77 11.43
CA LEU A 52 -6.88 -4.87 10.22
C LEU A 52 -5.59 -4.05 10.30
N LYS A 53 -5.57 -2.97 11.08
CA LYS A 53 -4.44 -2.03 11.10
C LYS A 53 -3.11 -2.65 11.53
N ASP A 54 -3.13 -3.66 12.37
CA ASP A 54 -1.93 -4.34 12.86
C ASP A 54 -1.41 -5.42 11.92
N GLY A 55 -2.18 -5.75 10.89
CA GLY A 55 -1.80 -6.69 9.85
C GLY A 55 -1.23 -6.02 8.62
N ASN A 56 -1.13 -6.77 7.53
CA ASN A 56 -0.67 -6.25 6.25
C ASN A 56 -1.83 -5.60 5.50
N VAL A 57 -2.05 -4.31 5.75
CA VAL A 57 -3.13 -3.53 5.14
C VAL A 57 -2.97 -3.45 3.63
N SER A 58 -1.74 -3.27 3.14
CA SER A 58 -1.45 -3.20 1.71
C SER A 58 -1.91 -4.46 0.97
N ALA A 59 -1.52 -5.63 1.48
CA ALA A 59 -1.93 -6.91 0.88
C ALA A 59 -3.44 -7.10 0.97
N TRP A 60 -4.06 -6.71 2.08
CA TRP A 60 -5.51 -6.80 2.26
C TRP A 60 -6.26 -5.93 1.25
N LEU A 61 -5.81 -4.68 1.05
CA LEU A 61 -6.41 -3.77 0.07
C LEU A 61 -6.33 -4.34 -1.35
N TYR A 62 -5.15 -4.80 -1.74
CA TYR A 62 -4.92 -5.39 -3.05
C TYR A 62 -5.83 -6.60 -3.27
N THR A 63 -5.82 -7.55 -2.35
CA THR A 63 -6.59 -8.80 -2.45
C THR A 63 -8.09 -8.53 -2.47
N THR A 64 -8.57 -7.65 -1.60
CA THR A 64 -9.99 -7.32 -1.51
C THR A 64 -10.48 -6.65 -2.79
N ALA A 65 -9.77 -5.65 -3.28
CA ALA A 65 -10.12 -4.95 -4.51
C ALA A 65 -10.07 -5.89 -5.72
N LYS A 66 -9.02 -6.69 -5.83
CA LYS A 66 -8.85 -7.67 -6.91
C LYS A 66 -10.00 -8.66 -6.95
N ASN A 67 -10.32 -9.27 -5.80
CA ASN A 67 -11.38 -10.26 -5.70
C ASN A 67 -12.76 -9.67 -6.05
N SER A 68 -13.06 -8.48 -5.55
CA SER A 68 -14.30 -7.78 -5.87
C SER A 68 -14.42 -7.47 -7.36
N ALA A 69 -13.33 -7.02 -7.96
CA ALA A 69 -13.27 -6.70 -9.39
C ALA A 69 -13.41 -7.96 -10.25
N LEU A 70 -12.74 -9.04 -9.86
CA LEU A 70 -12.87 -10.33 -10.56
C LEU A 70 -14.29 -10.89 -10.49
N ASN A 71 -14.94 -10.78 -9.33
CA ASN A 71 -16.33 -11.20 -9.17
C ASN A 71 -17.26 -10.38 -10.05
N PHE A 72 -17.07 -9.08 -10.12
CA PHE A 72 -17.81 -8.21 -11.01
C PHE A 72 -17.61 -8.62 -12.47
N ASN A 73 -16.38 -8.83 -12.87
CA ASN A 73 -16.02 -9.20 -14.23
C ASN A 73 -16.62 -10.55 -14.63
N LYS A 74 -16.65 -11.53 -13.73
CA LYS A 74 -17.29 -12.83 -13.95
C LYS A 74 -18.79 -12.68 -14.22
N LYS A 75 -19.47 -11.86 -13.42
CA LYS A 75 -20.90 -11.58 -13.62
C LYS A 75 -21.16 -10.91 -14.95
N PHE A 76 -20.32 -9.95 -15.31
CA PHE A 76 -20.44 -9.22 -16.57
C PHE A 76 -20.16 -10.12 -17.78
N LYS A 77 -19.17 -11.01 -17.70
CA LYS A 77 -18.84 -11.97 -18.79
C LYS A 77 -19.93 -12.99 -19.07
N ARG A 78 -20.75 -13.33 -18.08
CA ARG A 78 -21.91 -14.19 -18.28
C ARG A 78 -22.96 -13.53 -19.19
N GLU A 79 -22.99 -12.20 -19.20
CA GLU A 79 -23.93 -11.41 -20.01
C GLU A 79 -23.36 -11.06 -21.38
N VAL A 80 -22.02 -10.95 -21.49
CA VAL A 80 -21.32 -10.55 -22.72
C VAL A 80 -20.27 -11.59 -23.08
N LEU A 81 -20.50 -12.30 -24.18
CA LEU A 81 -19.55 -13.27 -24.72
C LEU A 81 -18.45 -12.55 -25.49
N SER A 82 -17.38 -12.17 -24.83
CA SER A 82 -16.17 -11.73 -25.51
C SER A 82 -14.97 -12.40 -24.85
N GLU A 83 -14.28 -13.22 -25.62
CA GLU A 83 -13.08 -13.91 -25.18
C GLU A 83 -11.89 -13.34 -25.91
N ASP A 84 -11.02 -12.67 -25.17
CA ASP A 84 -9.69 -12.36 -25.63
C ASP A 84 -8.70 -12.78 -24.55
N ASP A 85 -8.21 -14.02 -24.66
CA ASP A 85 -7.29 -14.62 -23.69
C ASP A 85 -5.97 -13.86 -23.60
N GLU A 86 -5.53 -13.24 -24.67
CA GLU A 86 -4.32 -12.43 -24.70
C GLU A 86 -4.49 -11.15 -23.89
N LEU A 87 -5.63 -10.51 -24.02
CA LEU A 87 -5.95 -9.31 -23.25
C LEU A 87 -6.00 -9.62 -21.76
N TYR A 88 -6.53 -10.77 -21.38
CA TYR A 88 -6.60 -11.21 -20.00
C TYR A 88 -5.21 -11.46 -19.41
N LYS A 89 -4.30 -12.09 -20.16
CA LYS A 89 -2.92 -12.33 -19.74
C LYS A 89 -2.16 -11.02 -19.50
N ASN A 90 -2.34 -10.05 -20.39
CA ASN A 90 -1.72 -8.73 -20.25
C ASN A 90 -2.22 -8.01 -19.01
N LYS A 91 -3.51 -8.12 -18.71
CA LYS A 91 -4.12 -7.54 -17.51
C LYS A 91 -3.59 -8.20 -16.24
N GLU A 92 -3.40 -9.50 -16.24
CA GLU A 92 -2.86 -10.22 -15.09
C GLU A 92 -1.40 -9.81 -14.82
N GLN A 93 -0.57 -9.69 -15.84
CA GLN A 93 0.79 -9.18 -15.72
C GLN A 93 0.82 -7.75 -15.16
N PHE A 94 -0.05 -6.90 -15.62
CA PHE A 94 -0.17 -5.53 -15.11
C PHE A 94 -0.63 -5.50 -13.67
N GLY A 95 -1.56 -6.38 -13.30
CA GLY A 95 -2.03 -6.54 -11.93
C GLY A 95 -0.92 -7.00 -10.98
N GLU A 96 -0.07 -7.93 -11.42
CA GLU A 96 1.10 -8.38 -10.66
C GLU A 96 2.12 -7.24 -10.46
N SER A 97 2.30 -6.40 -11.46
CA SER A 97 3.13 -5.19 -11.35
C SER A 97 2.57 -4.22 -10.31
N LEU A 98 1.25 -4.05 -10.24
CA LEU A 98 0.59 -3.24 -9.21
C LEU A 98 0.77 -3.85 -7.82
N GLU A 99 0.67 -5.17 -7.68
CA GLU A 99 0.93 -5.85 -6.42
C GLU A 99 2.33 -5.55 -5.91
N THR A 100 3.33 -5.62 -6.78
CA THR A 100 4.71 -5.26 -6.44
C THR A 100 4.79 -3.82 -5.95
N GLU A 101 4.10 -2.89 -6.61
CA GLU A 101 4.06 -1.48 -6.22
C GLU A 101 3.45 -1.29 -4.82
N PHE A 102 2.40 -2.04 -4.47
CA PHE A 102 1.83 -2.04 -3.12
C PHE A 102 2.85 -2.50 -2.08
N ILE A 103 3.55 -3.60 -2.36
CA ILE A 103 4.55 -4.18 -1.46
C ILE A 103 5.70 -3.19 -1.24
N GLU A 104 6.20 -2.58 -2.30
CA GLU A 104 7.28 -1.59 -2.23
C GLU A 104 6.90 -0.39 -1.37
N LYS A 105 5.70 0.13 -1.54
CA LYS A 105 5.22 1.26 -0.73
C LYS A 105 5.13 0.92 0.75
N GLU A 106 4.69 -0.29 1.07
CA GLU A 106 4.62 -0.74 2.45
C GLU A 106 6.00 -0.91 3.08
N GLU A 107 6.94 -1.50 2.35
CA GLU A 107 8.32 -1.65 2.82
C GLU A 107 8.98 -0.31 3.11
N VAL A 108 8.82 0.66 2.22
CA VAL A 108 9.36 2.01 2.41
C VAL A 108 8.77 2.66 3.67
N LEU A 109 7.47 2.55 3.88
CA LEU A 109 6.83 3.10 5.06
C LEU A 109 7.30 2.41 6.34
N TYR A 110 7.41 1.08 6.32
CA TYR A 110 7.89 0.31 7.46
C TYR A 110 9.33 0.68 7.82
N LYS A 111 10.21 0.77 6.85
CA LYS A 111 11.60 1.17 7.06
C LYS A 111 11.70 2.58 7.64
N LYS A 112 10.89 3.51 7.14
CA LYS A 112 10.84 4.87 7.64
C LYS A 112 10.40 4.92 9.10
N GLN A 113 9.32 4.23 9.45
CA GLN A 113 8.80 4.17 10.82
C GLN A 113 9.79 3.54 11.78
N PHE A 114 10.41 2.43 11.37
CA PHE A 114 11.43 1.73 12.14
C PHE A 114 12.64 2.64 12.39
N HIS A 115 13.09 3.32 11.35
CA HIS A 115 14.20 4.28 11.43
C HIS A 115 13.89 5.42 12.41
N GLU A 116 12.70 6.00 12.32
CA GLU A 116 12.27 7.07 13.22
C GLU A 116 12.25 6.62 14.68
N LYS A 117 11.77 5.40 14.96
CA LYS A 117 11.76 4.83 16.30
C LYS A 117 13.17 4.63 16.86
N ILE A 118 14.08 4.11 16.04
CA ILE A 118 15.48 3.92 16.44
C ILE A 118 16.13 5.27 16.73
N MET A 119 15.95 6.24 15.87
CA MET A 119 16.54 7.56 16.04
C MET A 119 16.01 8.27 17.29
N ALA A 120 14.72 8.16 17.56
CA ALA A 120 14.13 8.72 18.78
C ALA A 120 14.69 8.06 20.06
N ALA A 121 14.85 6.73 20.03
CA ALA A 121 15.44 6.01 21.15
C ALA A 121 16.91 6.39 21.39
N LEU A 122 17.69 6.52 20.33
CA LEU A 122 19.11 6.90 20.40
C LEU A 122 19.30 8.33 20.89
N SER A 123 18.46 9.27 20.46
CA SER A 123 18.57 10.65 20.89
C SER A 123 18.37 10.81 22.40
N LYS A 124 17.56 9.94 23.01
CA LYS A 124 17.31 9.95 24.45
C LYS A 124 18.39 9.22 25.24
N LYS A 125 18.87 8.08 24.74
CA LYS A 125 19.78 7.20 25.49
C LYS A 125 21.25 7.50 25.23
N ASN A 126 21.62 7.87 24.02
CA ASN A 126 23.01 8.12 23.68
C ASN A 126 23.13 9.17 22.57
N PRO A 127 23.19 10.47 22.92
CA PRO A 127 23.29 11.55 21.95
C PRO A 127 24.50 11.46 21.01
N ARG A 128 25.61 10.91 21.46
CA ARG A 128 26.81 10.73 20.64
C ARG A 128 26.58 9.78 19.48
N TRP A 129 25.91 8.65 19.76
CA TRP A 129 25.57 7.67 18.73
C TRP A 129 24.54 8.26 17.75
N TYR A 130 23.61 9.04 18.26
CA TYR A 130 22.61 9.73 17.44
C TYR A 130 23.31 10.68 16.44
N GLU A 131 24.24 11.51 16.90
CA GLU A 131 25.01 12.41 16.04
C GLU A 131 25.82 11.66 15.01
N ALA A 132 26.48 10.58 15.38
CA ALA A 132 27.28 9.75 14.48
C ALA A 132 26.43 9.16 13.36
N ILE A 133 25.24 8.66 13.70
CA ILE A 133 24.33 8.07 12.71
C ILE A 133 23.81 9.16 11.75
N ILE A 134 23.47 10.34 12.25
CA ILE A 134 23.06 11.46 11.40
C ILE A 134 24.16 11.83 10.43
N LEU A 135 25.41 11.94 10.88
CA LEU A 135 26.52 12.29 10.02
C LEU A 135 26.77 11.25 8.92
N VAL A 136 26.68 9.96 9.27
CA VAL A 136 26.88 8.90 8.28
C VAL A 136 25.72 8.78 7.31
N TYR A 137 24.47 8.80 7.82
CA TYR A 137 23.29 8.51 7.02
C TYR A 137 22.81 9.71 6.20
N TYR A 138 22.81 10.91 6.78
CA TYR A 138 22.22 12.09 6.13
C TYR A 138 23.26 13.01 5.51
N MET A 139 24.47 13.05 6.03
CA MET A 139 25.51 13.94 5.52
C MET A 139 26.60 13.20 4.75
N ASP A 140 26.47 11.89 4.63
CA ASP A 140 27.36 11.01 3.85
C ASP A 140 28.83 11.13 4.28
N ILE A 141 29.07 11.37 5.56
CA ILE A 141 30.43 11.48 6.12
C ILE A 141 30.92 10.06 6.46
N PRO A 142 32.12 9.66 6.00
CA PRO A 142 32.65 8.34 6.33
C PRO A 142 32.83 8.15 7.83
N LEU A 143 32.47 6.94 8.31
CA LEU A 143 32.59 6.59 9.71
C LEU A 143 33.97 6.78 10.27
N SER A 144 35.01 6.62 9.43
CA SER A 144 36.41 6.82 9.78
C SER A 144 36.76 8.26 10.19
N LEU A 145 35.95 9.24 9.78
CA LEU A 145 36.12 10.65 10.12
C LEU A 145 35.32 11.08 11.36
N ILE A 146 34.59 10.16 11.94
CA ILE A 146 33.73 10.44 13.08
C ILE A 146 34.38 9.86 14.34
N HIS A 147 34.69 10.72 15.30
CA HIS A 147 35.21 10.30 16.59
C HIS A 147 34.01 10.09 17.54
N ILE A 148 33.78 8.83 17.89
CA ILE A 148 32.70 8.45 18.83
C ILE A 148 33.29 8.25 20.22
#